data_de16da5865df9494f4ee56117a9f7f61
#
_entry.id   de16da5865df9494f4ee56117a9f7f61
#
_cell.length_a   1.000
_cell.length_b   1.000
_cell.length_c   1.000
_cell.angle_alpha   90.00
_cell.angle_beta   90.00
_cell.angle_gamma   90.00
#
_symmetry.space_group_name_H-M   'P 1'
#
loop_
_entity.id
_entity.type
_entity.pdbx_description
1 polymer ?
#
loop_
_entity_poly.entity_id
_entity_poly.type
_entity_poly.pdbx_seq_one_letter_code
_entity_poly.pdbx_strand_id
1 'polypeptide(L)'
;CSGEGVVRKDADALKNWSPESNLDIAATQRELIDSAFHALRPGGTLVYSTCTLNREENQSVIEWLLSRYPQAVEILPLGELFPGAADALTAEGFLHVFPQIYDCEGFFVARLRKTAAIDPLPAPGYKVGKFPFTPLKDREAAAVTAAARAVGLEWDAGHTLWQRDKELWLFPLALEPLFGKVRFSRIGVRLAELHNKGYRWQHEAVIAFAAPQRAFELSQEEA
;
A
#
# COMPACT_ATOMS: atom_id res chain seq x y z
N CYS A 1 -3.93 8.77 10.06
CA CYS A 1 -4.96 8.69 11.12
C CYS A 1 -4.37 9.14 12.46
N SER A 2 -5.23 9.52 13.40
CA SER A 2 -4.85 10.02 14.74
C SER A 2 -4.16 8.99 15.62
N GLY A 3 -4.27 7.71 15.31
CA GLY A 3 -3.59 6.63 16.04
C GLY A 3 -4.30 6.20 17.34
N GLU A 4 -5.52 6.63 17.60
CA GLU A 4 -6.28 6.27 18.81
C GLU A 4 -6.36 4.76 19.06
N GLY A 5 -6.45 3.95 18.00
CA GLY A 5 -6.57 2.49 18.10
C GLY A 5 -5.29 1.78 18.55
N VAL A 6 -4.13 2.44 18.53
CA VAL A 6 -2.84 1.82 18.91
C VAL A 6 -2.34 2.26 20.30
N VAL A 7 -3.13 3.04 21.02
CA VAL A 7 -2.77 3.59 22.35
C VAL A 7 -2.42 2.51 23.40
N ARG A 8 -2.94 1.29 23.23
CA ARG A 8 -2.57 0.14 24.08
C ARG A 8 -1.09 -0.20 24.03
N LYS A 9 -0.45 -0.02 22.85
CA LYS A 9 0.96 -0.34 22.61
C LYS A 9 1.86 0.87 22.77
N ASP A 10 1.35 2.04 22.40
CA ASP A 10 2.10 3.29 22.38
C ASP A 10 1.31 4.40 23.09
N ALA A 11 1.64 4.64 24.35
CA ALA A 11 1.04 5.73 25.13
C ALA A 11 1.35 7.12 24.54
N ASP A 12 2.42 7.24 23.76
CA ASP A 12 2.82 8.48 23.09
C ASP A 12 1.98 8.77 21.83
N ALA A 13 1.19 7.81 21.35
CA ALA A 13 0.33 7.97 20.19
C ALA A 13 -0.65 9.15 20.30
N LEU A 14 -1.03 9.52 21.54
CA LEU A 14 -1.94 10.63 21.80
C LEU A 14 -1.25 11.97 22.17
N LYS A 15 0.08 12.07 22.13
CA LYS A 15 0.79 13.30 22.52
C LYS A 15 0.33 14.55 21.75
N ASN A 16 -0.01 14.39 20.49
CA ASN A 16 -0.48 15.49 19.62
C ASN A 16 -1.96 15.35 19.25
N TRP A 17 -2.70 14.54 19.99
CA TRP A 17 -4.11 14.33 19.75
C TRP A 17 -4.95 15.50 20.27
N SER A 18 -5.89 15.97 19.43
CA SER A 18 -6.96 16.87 19.83
C SER A 18 -8.17 16.66 18.92
N PRO A 19 -9.39 17.08 19.33
CA PRO A 19 -10.55 17.05 18.44
C PRO A 19 -10.32 17.82 17.13
N GLU A 20 -9.61 18.96 17.20
CA GLU A 20 -9.30 19.79 16.03
C GLU A 20 -8.36 19.05 15.08
N SER A 21 -7.33 18.37 15.60
CA SER A 21 -6.40 17.59 14.77
C SER A 21 -7.10 16.43 14.05
N ASN A 22 -8.13 15.84 14.65
CA ASN A 22 -8.92 14.79 13.99
C ASN A 22 -9.70 15.34 12.80
N LEU A 23 -10.22 16.58 12.88
CA LEU A 23 -10.90 17.23 11.75
C LEU A 23 -9.93 17.54 10.60
N ASP A 24 -8.73 18.01 10.87
CA ASP A 24 -7.71 18.28 9.86
C ASP A 24 -7.26 16.97 9.16
N ILE A 25 -7.07 15.90 9.94
CA ILE A 25 -6.77 14.57 9.40
C ILE A 25 -7.92 14.07 8.55
N ALA A 26 -9.16 14.18 9.01
CA ALA A 26 -10.35 13.79 8.25
C ALA A 26 -10.49 14.55 6.94
N ALA A 27 -10.13 15.85 6.91
CA ALA A 27 -10.11 16.63 5.68
C ALA A 27 -9.12 16.05 4.66
N THR A 28 -7.90 15.74 5.09
CA THR A 28 -6.88 15.06 4.26
C THR A 28 -7.36 13.69 3.78
N GLN A 29 -8.01 12.91 4.65
CA GLN A 29 -8.55 11.59 4.30
C GLN A 29 -9.66 11.68 3.24
N ARG A 30 -10.49 12.73 3.27
CA ARG A 30 -11.51 12.99 2.21
C ARG A 30 -10.85 13.25 0.85
N GLU A 31 -9.76 14.01 0.80
CA GLU A 31 -9.01 14.24 -0.43
C GLU A 31 -8.38 12.95 -0.97
N LEU A 32 -7.82 12.12 -0.08
CA LEU A 32 -7.20 10.84 -0.43
C LEU A 32 -8.22 9.84 -0.96
N ILE A 33 -9.37 9.68 -0.28
CA ILE A 33 -10.40 8.74 -0.73
C ILE A 33 -11.05 9.21 -2.04
N ASP A 34 -11.21 10.52 -2.24
CA ASP A 34 -11.70 11.10 -3.50
C ASP A 34 -10.76 10.76 -4.66
N SER A 35 -9.46 10.99 -4.48
CA SER A 35 -8.44 10.64 -5.46
C SER A 35 -8.41 9.14 -5.78
N ALA A 36 -8.51 8.29 -4.76
CA ALA A 36 -8.55 6.84 -4.92
C ALA A 36 -9.82 6.39 -5.66
N PHE A 37 -10.98 7.01 -5.35
CA PHE A 37 -12.24 6.71 -6.00
C PHE A 37 -12.27 7.14 -7.49
N HIS A 38 -11.63 8.27 -7.82
CA HIS A 38 -11.45 8.68 -9.22
C HIS A 38 -10.56 7.71 -10.00
N ALA A 39 -9.48 7.21 -9.39
CA ALA A 39 -8.60 6.22 -10.02
C ALA A 39 -9.25 4.85 -10.22
N LEU A 40 -10.31 4.55 -9.49
CA LEU A 40 -11.00 3.27 -9.57
C LEU A 40 -11.90 3.24 -10.81
N ARG A 41 -11.83 2.16 -11.60
CA ARG A 41 -12.76 1.92 -12.71
C ARG A 41 -14.15 1.51 -12.19
N PRO A 42 -15.23 1.74 -12.96
CA PRO A 42 -16.54 1.15 -12.67
C PRO A 42 -16.46 -0.38 -12.50
N GLY A 43 -17.17 -0.92 -11.51
CA GLY A 43 -17.08 -2.31 -11.06
C GLY A 43 -15.93 -2.58 -10.09
N GLY A 44 -14.96 -1.67 -9.92
CA GLY A 44 -13.84 -1.80 -9.00
C GLY A 44 -14.26 -1.66 -7.53
N THR A 45 -13.46 -2.26 -6.65
CA THR A 45 -13.67 -2.22 -5.19
C THR A 45 -12.60 -1.36 -4.53
N LEU A 46 -13.00 -0.50 -3.61
CA LEU A 46 -12.18 0.31 -2.73
C LEU A 46 -12.34 -0.18 -1.29
N VAL A 47 -11.24 -0.36 -0.58
CA VAL A 47 -11.23 -0.58 0.86
C VAL A 47 -10.64 0.67 1.52
N TYR A 48 -11.39 1.25 2.44
CA TYR A 48 -10.94 2.30 3.32
C TYR A 48 -10.75 1.75 4.72
N SER A 49 -9.60 1.98 5.34
CA SER A 49 -9.33 1.50 6.69
C SER A 49 -8.48 2.48 7.48
N THR A 50 -8.69 2.50 8.78
CA THR A 50 -7.93 3.31 9.72
C THR A 50 -7.65 2.54 11.01
N CYS A 51 -6.64 2.97 11.76
CA CYS A 51 -6.37 2.52 13.13
C CYS A 51 -6.88 3.53 14.16
N THR A 52 -7.94 4.27 13.87
CA THR A 52 -8.56 5.22 14.80
C THR A 52 -9.97 4.77 15.20
N LEU A 53 -10.48 5.31 16.28
CA LEU A 53 -11.79 4.95 16.84
C LEU A 53 -12.83 6.06 16.66
N ASN A 54 -12.40 7.28 16.30
CA ASN A 54 -13.32 8.42 16.17
C ASN A 54 -14.14 8.36 14.88
N ARG A 55 -15.34 8.95 14.93
CA ARG A 55 -16.28 8.98 13.82
C ARG A 55 -15.82 9.91 12.69
N GLU A 56 -15.10 10.99 13.03
CA GLU A 56 -14.64 12.02 12.10
C GLU A 56 -13.76 11.44 11.00
N GLU A 57 -12.80 10.60 11.40
CA GLU A 57 -11.87 9.94 10.49
C GLU A 57 -12.44 8.64 9.87
N ASN A 58 -13.53 8.12 10.38
CA ASN A 58 -14.13 6.85 9.98
C ASN A 58 -15.41 7.05 9.18
N GLN A 59 -16.57 6.96 9.83
CA GLN A 59 -17.87 7.02 9.16
C GLN A 59 -18.06 8.33 8.38
N SER A 60 -17.66 9.49 8.96
CA SER A 60 -17.86 10.78 8.34
C SER A 60 -17.09 10.98 7.03
N VAL A 61 -15.94 10.29 6.87
CA VAL A 61 -15.19 10.29 5.59
C VAL A 61 -15.95 9.50 4.53
N ILE A 62 -16.50 8.34 4.89
CA ILE A 62 -17.29 7.53 3.96
C ILE A 62 -18.61 8.18 3.61
N GLU A 63 -19.33 8.73 4.61
CA GLU A 63 -20.58 9.48 4.41
C GLU A 63 -20.38 10.67 3.46
N TRP A 64 -19.25 11.38 3.60
CA TRP A 64 -18.88 12.44 2.67
C TRP A 64 -18.72 11.91 1.24
N LEU A 65 -18.04 10.78 1.03
CA LEU A 65 -17.88 10.19 -0.30
C LEU A 65 -19.24 9.75 -0.89
N LEU A 66 -20.10 9.12 -0.08
CA LEU A 66 -21.44 8.70 -0.48
C LEU A 66 -22.31 9.90 -0.87
N SER A 67 -22.24 11.01 -0.12
CA SER A 67 -22.98 12.24 -0.43
C SER A 67 -22.50 12.91 -1.71
N ARG A 68 -21.20 12.80 -2.01
CA ARG A 68 -20.59 13.38 -3.21
C ARG A 68 -20.91 12.59 -4.48
N TYR A 69 -21.03 11.26 -4.36
CA TYR A 69 -21.25 10.35 -5.49
C TYR A 69 -22.41 9.37 -5.25
N PRO A 70 -23.62 9.85 -4.95
CA PRO A 70 -24.72 9.01 -4.48
C PRO A 70 -25.19 7.96 -5.49
N GLN A 71 -24.90 8.15 -6.79
CA GLN A 71 -25.28 7.24 -7.87
C GLN A 71 -24.14 6.29 -8.29
N ALA A 72 -22.93 6.48 -7.74
CA ALA A 72 -21.73 5.78 -8.20
C ALA A 72 -21.02 4.96 -7.11
N VAL A 73 -21.54 4.93 -5.89
CA VAL A 73 -20.97 4.22 -4.75
C VAL A 73 -21.98 3.26 -4.14
N GLU A 74 -21.54 2.04 -3.87
CA GLU A 74 -22.27 1.01 -3.14
C GLU A 74 -21.41 0.53 -1.97
N ILE A 75 -22.02 0.38 -0.78
CA ILE A 75 -21.38 -0.25 0.38
C ILE A 75 -21.47 -1.76 0.22
N LEU A 76 -20.35 -2.46 0.33
CA LEU A 76 -20.29 -3.91 0.31
C LEU A 76 -20.26 -4.47 1.73
N PRO A 77 -21.06 -5.53 2.04
CA PRO A 77 -21.12 -6.07 3.40
C PRO A 77 -19.80 -6.68 3.84
N LEU A 78 -19.53 -6.61 5.16
CA LEU A 78 -18.33 -7.11 5.83
C LEU A 78 -18.64 -8.10 6.97
N GLY A 79 -19.91 -8.41 7.23
CA GLY A 79 -20.32 -9.25 8.36
C GLY A 79 -19.80 -10.69 8.34
N GLU A 80 -19.32 -11.18 7.19
CA GLU A 80 -18.77 -12.52 7.00
C GLU A 80 -17.24 -12.55 6.89
N LEU A 81 -16.55 -11.42 7.16
CA LEU A 81 -15.10 -11.31 6.95
C LEU A 81 -14.30 -12.25 7.88
N PHE A 82 -14.77 -12.45 9.10
CA PHE A 82 -14.22 -13.41 10.08
C PHE A 82 -15.32 -13.85 11.06
N PRO A 83 -15.15 -14.95 11.82
CA PRO A 83 -16.10 -15.35 12.85
C PRO A 83 -16.33 -14.24 13.89
N GLY A 84 -17.60 -13.80 14.07
CA GLY A 84 -17.96 -12.69 14.94
C GLY A 84 -17.87 -11.28 14.30
N ALA A 85 -17.54 -11.17 13.02
CA ALA A 85 -17.48 -9.87 12.33
C ALA A 85 -18.83 -9.13 12.33
N ALA A 86 -19.94 -9.87 12.35
CA ALA A 86 -21.29 -9.31 12.42
C ALA A 86 -21.50 -8.44 13.68
N ASP A 87 -20.88 -8.79 14.80
CA ASP A 87 -20.98 -8.06 16.07
C ASP A 87 -20.16 -6.74 16.06
N ALA A 88 -19.25 -6.59 15.09
CA ALA A 88 -18.44 -5.39 14.88
C ALA A 88 -19.03 -4.44 13.84
N LEU A 89 -20.18 -4.77 13.24
CA LEU A 89 -20.80 -3.91 12.24
C LEU A 89 -21.40 -2.66 12.87
N THR A 90 -21.14 -1.51 12.25
CA THR A 90 -21.86 -0.27 12.55
C THR A 90 -23.25 -0.29 11.90
N ALA A 91 -24.12 0.63 12.31
CA ALA A 91 -25.45 0.78 11.71
C ALA A 91 -25.41 1.09 10.20
N GLU A 92 -24.32 1.71 9.75
CA GLU A 92 -24.08 2.03 8.34
C GLU A 92 -23.53 0.85 7.52
N GLY A 93 -23.19 -0.27 8.18
CA GLY A 93 -22.66 -1.48 7.53
C GLY A 93 -21.13 -1.52 7.40
N PHE A 94 -20.42 -0.68 8.13
CA PHE A 94 -18.95 -0.70 8.23
C PHE A 94 -18.50 -1.59 9.37
N LEU A 95 -17.26 -2.05 9.33
CA LEU A 95 -16.67 -2.84 10.42
C LEU A 95 -15.89 -1.91 11.35
N HIS A 96 -16.22 -1.92 12.65
CA HIS A 96 -15.51 -1.17 13.68
C HIS A 96 -15.07 -2.12 14.79
N VAL A 97 -13.79 -2.50 14.76
CA VAL A 97 -13.19 -3.43 15.71
C VAL A 97 -12.69 -2.65 16.92
N PHE A 98 -13.25 -2.94 18.09
CA PHE A 98 -12.89 -2.31 19.34
C PHE A 98 -11.96 -3.20 20.17
N PRO A 99 -10.87 -2.66 20.74
CA PRO A 99 -9.88 -3.41 21.52
C PRO A 99 -10.46 -4.19 22.70
N GLN A 100 -11.44 -3.61 23.39
CA GLN A 100 -12.09 -4.24 24.56
C GLN A 100 -13.01 -5.42 24.22
N ILE A 101 -13.39 -5.57 22.95
CA ILE A 101 -14.28 -6.67 22.50
C ILE A 101 -13.45 -7.79 21.89
N TYR A 102 -12.42 -7.45 21.09
CA TYR A 102 -11.69 -8.42 20.26
C TYR A 102 -10.26 -8.69 20.74
N ASP A 103 -9.83 -8.07 21.86
CA ASP A 103 -8.46 -8.15 22.39
C ASP A 103 -7.37 -7.89 21.34
N CYS A 104 -7.58 -6.90 20.49
CA CYS A 104 -6.70 -6.48 19.41
C CYS A 104 -6.54 -4.95 19.39
N GLU A 105 -5.81 -4.42 18.40
CA GLU A 105 -5.80 -2.98 18.14
C GLU A 105 -7.15 -2.51 17.58
N GLY A 106 -7.49 -1.23 17.84
CA GLY A 106 -8.67 -0.61 17.24
C GLY A 106 -8.52 -0.47 15.73
N PHE A 107 -9.56 -0.85 15.00
CA PHE A 107 -9.52 -0.80 13.54
C PHE A 107 -10.89 -0.52 12.94
N PHE A 108 -10.92 0.27 11.88
CA PHE A 108 -12.12 0.55 11.10
C PHE A 108 -11.93 0.13 9.65
N VAL A 109 -12.96 -0.46 9.04
CA VAL A 109 -12.95 -0.86 7.63
C VAL A 109 -14.29 -0.53 6.99
N ALA A 110 -14.23 0.08 5.81
CA ALA A 110 -15.34 0.20 4.87
C ALA A 110 -14.94 -0.40 3.52
N ARG A 111 -15.79 -1.21 2.92
CA ARG A 111 -15.61 -1.77 1.59
C ARG A 111 -16.67 -1.21 0.66
N LEU A 112 -16.22 -0.57 -0.41
CA LEU A 112 -17.05 0.17 -1.35
C LEU A 112 -16.85 -0.36 -2.76
N ARG A 113 -17.90 -0.35 -3.58
CA ARG A 113 -17.82 -0.60 -5.02
C ARG A 113 -18.15 0.66 -5.78
N LYS A 114 -17.35 0.97 -6.80
CA LYS A 114 -17.72 2.00 -7.77
C LYS A 114 -18.68 1.40 -8.79
N THR A 115 -19.92 1.88 -8.83
CA THR A 115 -20.99 1.33 -9.67
C THR A 115 -21.09 2.02 -11.04
N ALA A 116 -20.65 3.29 -11.12
CA ALA A 116 -20.75 4.10 -12.34
C ALA A 116 -19.47 4.92 -12.58
N ALA A 117 -19.29 5.39 -13.81
CA ALA A 117 -18.28 6.39 -14.13
C ALA A 117 -18.64 7.73 -13.49
N ILE A 118 -17.62 8.49 -13.09
CA ILE A 118 -17.72 9.87 -12.60
C ILE A 118 -16.83 10.76 -13.45
N ASP A 119 -17.06 12.06 -13.43
CA ASP A 119 -16.24 13.02 -14.15
C ASP A 119 -14.78 12.95 -13.66
N PRO A 120 -13.80 12.93 -14.57
CA PRO A 120 -12.40 12.82 -14.19
C PRO A 120 -11.94 14.07 -13.43
N LEU A 121 -11.02 13.88 -12.47
CA LEU A 121 -10.30 15.00 -11.86
C LEU A 121 -9.46 15.72 -12.93
N PRO A 122 -9.24 17.03 -12.78
CA PRO A 122 -8.28 17.75 -13.61
C PRO A 122 -6.91 17.07 -13.57
N ALA A 123 -6.23 17.04 -14.71
CA ALA A 123 -4.88 16.47 -14.76
C ALA A 123 -3.97 17.20 -13.75
N PRO A 124 -3.17 16.46 -12.97
CA PRO A 124 -2.32 17.09 -11.97
C PRO A 124 -1.29 18.00 -12.64
N GLY A 125 -1.14 19.22 -12.11
CA GLY A 125 -0.23 20.23 -12.64
C GLY A 125 1.25 20.02 -12.30
N TYR A 126 1.73 18.77 -12.16
CA TYR A 126 3.12 18.48 -11.84
C TYR A 126 3.96 18.19 -13.08
N LYS A 127 5.22 18.57 -13.04
CA LYS A 127 6.20 18.14 -14.06
C LYS A 127 6.64 16.72 -13.78
N VAL A 128 6.60 15.85 -14.79
CA VAL A 128 7.02 14.44 -14.66
C VAL A 128 8.49 14.34 -14.25
N GLY A 129 9.34 15.27 -14.73
CA GLY A 129 10.76 15.25 -14.47
C GLY A 129 11.50 14.19 -15.29
N LYS A 130 12.83 14.10 -15.10
CA LYS A 130 13.65 13.07 -15.74
C LYS A 130 13.46 11.76 -14.99
N PHE A 131 13.29 10.66 -15.72
CA PHE A 131 13.28 9.31 -15.14
C PHE A 131 14.69 8.99 -14.60
N PRO A 132 14.86 8.71 -13.31
CA PRO A 132 16.19 8.68 -12.68
C PRO A 132 16.91 7.34 -12.82
N PHE A 133 16.32 6.38 -13.51
CA PHE A 133 16.88 5.05 -13.69
C PHE A 133 17.40 4.85 -15.10
N THR A 134 18.43 4.02 -15.24
CA THR A 134 19.03 3.64 -16.51
C THR A 134 18.96 2.12 -16.64
N PRO A 135 18.52 1.55 -17.79
CA PRO A 135 18.53 0.09 -17.96
C PRO A 135 19.95 -0.44 -17.94
N LEU A 136 20.18 -1.59 -17.32
CA LEU A 136 21.47 -2.27 -17.40
C LEU A 136 21.71 -2.79 -18.82
N LYS A 137 22.97 -2.75 -19.25
CA LYS A 137 23.39 -3.41 -20.50
C LYS A 137 23.34 -4.93 -20.34
N ASP A 138 23.14 -5.66 -21.41
CA ASP A 138 22.97 -7.12 -21.40
C ASP A 138 24.05 -7.86 -20.60
N ARG A 139 25.31 -7.47 -20.77
CA ARG A 139 26.44 -8.09 -20.05
C ARG A 139 26.37 -7.84 -18.53
N GLU A 140 25.99 -6.65 -18.13
CA GLU A 140 25.84 -6.25 -16.72
C GLU A 140 24.63 -6.94 -16.11
N ALA A 141 23.51 -6.97 -16.82
CA ALA A 141 22.29 -7.65 -16.43
C ALA A 141 22.53 -9.16 -16.24
N ALA A 142 23.27 -9.80 -17.16
CA ALA A 142 23.64 -11.20 -17.05
C ALA A 142 24.51 -11.48 -15.82
N ALA A 143 25.48 -10.61 -15.53
CA ALA A 143 26.34 -10.75 -14.35
C ALA A 143 25.54 -10.61 -13.03
N VAL A 144 24.62 -9.64 -12.94
CA VAL A 144 23.74 -9.45 -11.78
C VAL A 144 22.82 -10.66 -11.60
N THR A 145 22.21 -11.15 -12.69
CA THR A 145 21.33 -12.32 -12.67
C THR A 145 22.06 -13.57 -12.21
N ALA A 146 23.28 -13.81 -12.70
CA ALA A 146 24.10 -14.95 -12.28
C ALA A 146 24.46 -14.89 -10.79
N ALA A 147 24.84 -13.71 -10.30
CA ALA A 147 25.16 -13.50 -8.89
C ALA A 147 23.92 -13.67 -7.98
N ALA A 148 22.75 -13.21 -8.43
CA ALA A 148 21.48 -13.37 -7.71
C ALA A 148 21.10 -14.85 -7.58
N ARG A 149 21.19 -15.62 -8.67
CA ARG A 149 20.94 -17.06 -8.66
C ARG A 149 21.89 -17.83 -7.73
N ALA A 150 23.13 -17.39 -7.65
CA ALA A 150 24.10 -18.00 -6.75
C ALA A 150 23.70 -17.92 -5.27
N VAL A 151 22.91 -16.90 -4.90
CA VAL A 151 22.36 -16.71 -3.54
C VAL A 151 20.89 -17.10 -3.42
N GLY A 152 20.30 -17.73 -4.46
CA GLY A 152 18.94 -18.26 -4.42
C GLY A 152 17.85 -17.22 -4.75
N LEU A 153 18.19 -16.11 -5.40
CA LEU A 153 17.20 -15.14 -5.90
C LEU A 153 16.91 -15.40 -7.38
N GLU A 154 15.64 -15.58 -7.72
CA GLU A 154 15.19 -15.87 -9.08
C GLU A 154 13.95 -15.06 -9.46
N TRP A 155 13.91 -14.60 -10.69
CA TRP A 155 12.75 -13.90 -11.28
C TRP A 155 12.53 -14.34 -12.73
N ASP A 156 11.33 -14.13 -13.23
CA ASP A 156 10.93 -14.50 -14.57
C ASP A 156 11.32 -13.44 -15.62
N ALA A 157 11.04 -13.76 -16.90
CA ALA A 157 11.30 -12.86 -18.03
C ALA A 157 10.38 -11.61 -18.05
N GLY A 158 9.41 -11.52 -17.16
CA GLY A 158 8.53 -10.35 -17.01
C GLY A 158 9.17 -9.19 -16.26
N HIS A 159 10.48 -9.26 -15.93
CA HIS A 159 11.19 -8.24 -15.19
C HIS A 159 12.44 -7.75 -15.93
N THR A 160 12.78 -6.48 -15.75
CA THR A 160 13.98 -5.84 -16.31
C THR A 160 14.84 -5.21 -15.22
N LEU A 161 16.18 -5.21 -15.43
CA LEU A 161 17.16 -4.68 -14.50
C LEU A 161 17.52 -3.23 -14.83
N TRP A 162 17.45 -2.38 -13.83
CA TRP A 162 17.72 -0.95 -13.90
C TRP A 162 18.68 -0.52 -12.81
N GLN A 163 19.37 0.58 -13.04
CA GLN A 163 20.32 1.17 -12.09
C GLN A 163 19.98 2.64 -11.81
N ARG A 164 20.10 3.01 -10.55
CA ARG A 164 20.13 4.40 -10.07
C ARG A 164 21.30 4.55 -9.11
N ASP A 165 22.28 5.32 -9.47
CA ASP A 165 23.53 5.47 -8.72
C ASP A 165 24.20 4.11 -8.43
N LYS A 166 24.28 3.70 -7.16
CA LYS A 166 24.80 2.39 -6.74
C LYS A 166 23.72 1.33 -6.55
N GLU A 167 22.46 1.68 -6.74
CA GLU A 167 21.34 0.79 -6.50
C GLU A 167 20.93 0.04 -7.77
N LEU A 168 20.72 -1.25 -7.64
CA LEU A 168 20.14 -2.11 -8.67
C LEU A 168 18.67 -2.36 -8.35
N TRP A 169 17.84 -2.22 -9.36
CA TRP A 169 16.39 -2.32 -9.26
C TRP A 169 15.85 -3.30 -10.28
N LEU A 170 14.81 -4.03 -9.89
CA LEU A 170 14.07 -4.94 -10.76
C LEU A 170 12.67 -4.37 -10.98
N PHE A 171 12.33 -4.10 -12.24
CA PHE A 171 11.05 -3.53 -12.63
C PHE A 171 10.22 -4.54 -13.43
N PRO A 172 8.89 -4.61 -13.22
CA PRO A 172 8.01 -5.31 -14.14
C PRO A 172 8.10 -4.69 -15.53
N LEU A 173 8.30 -5.51 -16.55
CA LEU A 173 8.37 -5.09 -17.96
C LEU A 173 7.12 -4.31 -18.39
N ALA A 174 5.96 -4.68 -17.85
CA ALA A 174 4.67 -4.02 -18.12
C ALA A 174 4.64 -2.52 -17.74
N LEU A 175 5.59 -2.04 -16.92
CA LEU A 175 5.69 -0.63 -16.51
C LEU A 175 6.48 0.24 -17.49
N GLU A 176 7.26 -0.33 -18.39
CA GLU A 176 8.10 0.43 -19.36
C GLU A 176 7.32 1.48 -20.16
N PRO A 177 6.08 1.20 -20.65
CA PRO A 177 5.29 2.21 -21.37
C PRO A 177 4.95 3.47 -20.56
N LEU A 178 5.09 3.43 -19.24
CA LEU A 178 4.81 4.55 -18.32
C LEU A 178 6.05 5.38 -17.99
N PHE A 179 7.26 4.89 -18.30
CA PHE A 179 8.51 5.59 -17.99
C PHE A 179 8.57 6.92 -18.73
N GLY A 180 8.89 7.99 -17.99
CA GLY A 180 8.89 9.36 -18.52
C GLY A 180 7.51 9.98 -18.77
N LYS A 181 6.41 9.25 -18.56
CA LYS A 181 5.02 9.75 -18.70
C LYS A 181 4.36 10.04 -17.37
N VAL A 182 4.75 9.34 -16.32
CA VAL A 182 4.26 9.53 -14.95
C VAL A 182 5.42 9.72 -13.99
N ARG A 183 5.16 10.41 -12.88
CA ARG A 183 6.13 10.55 -11.80
C ARG A 183 6.02 9.36 -10.87
N PHE A 184 7.12 8.66 -10.66
CA PHE A 184 7.20 7.58 -9.69
C PHE A 184 7.90 8.07 -8.41
N SER A 185 7.28 7.84 -7.26
CA SER A 185 7.93 7.97 -5.96
C SER A 185 8.71 6.71 -5.60
N ARG A 186 8.12 5.54 -5.92
CA ARG A 186 8.71 4.21 -5.81
C ARG A 186 8.27 3.38 -7.00
N ILE A 187 9.14 2.49 -7.46
CA ILE A 187 8.87 1.61 -8.60
C ILE A 187 9.70 0.34 -8.47
N GLY A 188 9.05 -0.82 -8.67
CA GLY A 188 9.73 -2.12 -8.62
C GLY A 188 10.31 -2.47 -7.25
N VAL A 189 11.28 -3.38 -7.26
CA VAL A 189 11.96 -3.87 -6.07
C VAL A 189 13.43 -3.47 -6.12
N ARG A 190 13.94 -2.85 -5.06
CA ARG A 190 15.37 -2.62 -4.91
C ARG A 190 16.06 -3.96 -4.67
N LEU A 191 16.80 -4.41 -5.66
CA LEU A 191 17.42 -5.73 -5.69
C LEU A 191 18.67 -5.78 -4.84
N ALA A 192 19.59 -4.85 -5.08
CA ALA A 192 20.88 -4.81 -4.41
C ALA A 192 21.50 -3.41 -4.45
N GLU A 193 22.55 -3.23 -3.67
CA GLU A 193 23.47 -2.10 -3.73
C GLU A 193 24.83 -2.58 -4.20
N LEU A 194 25.45 -1.83 -5.14
CA LEU A 194 26.79 -2.12 -5.65
C LEU A 194 27.84 -1.79 -4.59
N HIS A 195 28.70 -2.76 -4.27
CA HIS A 195 29.83 -2.63 -3.38
C HIS A 195 31.13 -3.00 -4.08
N ASN A 196 32.28 -2.54 -3.54
CA ASN A 196 33.61 -2.84 -4.08
C ASN A 196 33.91 -4.35 -4.19
N LYS A 197 33.20 -5.18 -3.40
CA LYS A 197 33.40 -6.64 -3.35
C LYS A 197 32.18 -7.43 -3.89
N GLY A 198 31.25 -6.78 -4.60
CA GLY A 198 30.08 -7.44 -5.17
C GLY A 198 28.76 -6.74 -4.85
N TYR A 199 27.75 -7.49 -4.49
CA TYR A 199 26.39 -7.01 -4.29
C TYR A 199 25.95 -7.15 -2.84
N ARG A 200 25.34 -6.10 -2.28
CA ARG A 200 24.63 -6.16 -1.02
C ARG A 200 23.15 -6.31 -1.33
N TRP A 201 22.66 -7.55 -1.26
CA TRP A 201 21.26 -7.87 -1.52
C TRP A 201 20.35 -7.21 -0.50
N GLN A 202 19.17 -6.77 -0.95
CA GLN A 202 18.21 -6.07 -0.12
C GLN A 202 17.16 -7.04 0.41
N HIS A 203 16.62 -6.74 1.59
CA HIS A 203 15.61 -7.57 2.23
C HIS A 203 14.36 -7.75 1.37
N GLU A 204 13.91 -6.68 0.71
CA GLU A 204 12.75 -6.70 -0.18
C GLU A 204 12.93 -7.66 -1.36
N ALA A 205 14.16 -7.79 -1.85
CA ALA A 205 14.48 -8.73 -2.92
C ALA A 205 14.43 -10.18 -2.43
N VAL A 206 14.87 -10.43 -1.21
CA VAL A 206 14.80 -11.77 -0.60
C VAL A 206 13.34 -12.19 -0.42
N ILE A 207 12.50 -11.30 0.14
CA ILE A 207 11.07 -11.60 0.31
C ILE A 207 10.37 -11.86 -1.03
N ALA A 208 10.71 -11.08 -2.07
CA ALA A 208 10.02 -11.16 -3.35
C ALA A 208 10.49 -12.32 -4.24
N PHE A 209 11.77 -12.71 -4.16
CA PHE A 209 12.43 -13.52 -5.17
C PHE A 209 13.26 -14.70 -4.63
N ALA A 210 13.26 -14.95 -3.29
CA ALA A 210 13.97 -16.10 -2.75
C ALA A 210 13.32 -17.41 -3.20
N ALA A 211 14.13 -18.33 -3.71
CA ALA A 211 13.68 -19.67 -4.06
C ALA A 211 13.51 -20.50 -2.78
N PRO A 212 12.33 -21.11 -2.54
CA PRO A 212 12.04 -21.87 -1.30
C PRO A 212 13.04 -22.99 -1.01
N GLN A 213 13.63 -23.59 -2.06
CA GLN A 213 14.57 -24.69 -1.95
C GLN A 213 15.91 -24.34 -1.27
N ARG A 214 16.17 -23.04 -1.08
CA ARG A 214 17.39 -22.54 -0.42
C ARG A 214 17.11 -21.83 0.91
N ALA A 215 15.89 -21.93 1.43
CA ALA A 215 15.55 -21.47 2.76
C ALA A 215 16.08 -22.45 3.81
N PHE A 216 16.62 -21.92 4.91
CA PHE A 216 16.92 -22.71 6.10
C PHE A 216 15.69 -22.65 7.01
N GLU A 217 15.24 -23.82 7.48
CA GLU A 217 14.27 -23.89 8.56
C GLU A 217 15.02 -23.69 9.88
N LEU A 218 14.65 -22.64 10.61
CA LEU A 218 15.11 -22.40 11.97
C LEU A 218 14.06 -22.93 12.94
N SER A 219 14.49 -23.59 14.01
CA SER A 219 13.61 -23.88 15.13
C SER A 219 13.24 -22.60 15.87
N GLN A 220 12.18 -22.64 16.69
CA GLN A 220 11.80 -21.49 17.53
C GLN A 220 12.91 -21.05 18.50
N GLU A 221 13.85 -21.94 18.84
CA GLU A 221 14.97 -21.64 19.73
C GLU A 221 16.14 -20.96 18.99
N GLU A 222 16.20 -21.09 17.65
CA GLU A 222 17.25 -20.51 16.79
C GLU A 222 16.82 -19.18 16.13
N ALA A 223 15.56 -18.80 16.25
CA ALA A 223 14.97 -17.60 15.66
C ALA A 223 14.91 -16.43 16.66
#